data_189b9e5a110815900c69225354b16dc8
#
_entry.id   189b9e5a110815900c69225354b16dc8
#
_cell.length_a   1.000
_cell.length_b   1.000
_cell.length_c   1.000
_cell.angle_alpha   90.00
_cell.angle_beta   90.00
_cell.angle_gamma   90.00
#
_symmetry.space_group_name_H-M   'P 1'
#
loop_
_entity.id
_entity.type
_entity.pdbx_description
1 polymer ?
#
loop_
_entity_poly.entity_id
_entity_poly.type
_entity_poly.pdbx_seq_one_letter_code
_entity_poly.pdbx_strand_id
1 'polypeptide(L)'
;PDKMLLQLERMAQYAQVPLIAKPNAGIPEMVDGKAVYTCTPEEFAALVPEMAAAGVGVYGGCCGSEPAHIAALAQAVKQAEIKKPASKHMDELVAATEREVFVLPADVDCGDVFPCDEDVMDAIEEAEDSEDAVLSIRIEEADELENFAEGQYAIVKPLCLHCEDAALLEQALRLYQGRALYTGSLSKDELQPLCEKYGLLVR
;
A
#
# COMPACT_ATOMS: atom_id res chain seq x y z
N PRO A 1 -3.39 19.62 -7.89
CA PRO A 1 -3.83 19.14 -6.56
C PRO A 1 -5.06 18.22 -6.64
N ASP A 2 -6.07 18.52 -7.46
CA ASP A 2 -7.38 17.87 -7.51
C ASP A 2 -7.30 16.35 -7.73
N LYS A 3 -6.47 15.90 -8.69
CA LYS A 3 -6.27 14.46 -8.95
C LYS A 3 -5.64 13.73 -7.75
N MET A 4 -4.84 14.43 -6.95
CA MET A 4 -4.26 13.86 -5.75
C MET A 4 -5.31 13.70 -4.65
N LEU A 5 -6.23 14.65 -4.49
CA LEU A 5 -7.31 14.56 -3.49
C LEU A 5 -8.10 13.27 -3.67
N LEU A 6 -8.51 12.93 -4.89
CA LEU A 6 -9.22 11.67 -5.18
C LEU A 6 -8.43 10.41 -4.75
N GLN A 7 -7.10 10.43 -4.91
CA GLN A 7 -6.27 9.30 -4.45
C GLN A 7 -6.17 9.27 -2.92
N LEU A 8 -6.02 10.43 -2.28
CA LEU A 8 -5.97 10.54 -0.82
C LEU A 8 -7.28 10.08 -0.17
N GLU A 9 -8.43 10.41 -0.75
CA GLU A 9 -9.74 9.94 -0.29
C GLU A 9 -9.89 8.42 -0.42
N ARG A 10 -9.35 7.82 -1.48
CA ARG A 10 -9.30 6.36 -1.64
C ARG A 10 -8.37 5.72 -0.60
N MET A 11 -7.18 6.28 -0.39
CA MET A 11 -6.23 5.80 0.62
C MET A 11 -6.77 5.93 2.04
N ALA A 12 -7.49 7.02 2.34
CA ALA A 12 -8.06 7.28 3.67
C ALA A 12 -8.98 6.17 4.18
N GLN A 13 -9.61 5.42 3.28
CA GLN A 13 -10.50 4.31 3.65
C GLN A 13 -9.76 3.15 4.31
N TYR A 14 -8.45 3.02 4.05
CA TYR A 14 -7.60 1.94 4.56
C TYR A 14 -6.52 2.45 5.52
N ALA A 15 -6.28 3.77 5.54
CA ALA A 15 -5.17 4.36 6.29
C ALA A 15 -5.42 4.32 7.81
N GLN A 16 -4.44 3.82 8.54
CA GLN A 16 -4.38 3.84 10.00
C GLN A 16 -3.38 4.87 10.55
N VAL A 17 -2.59 5.47 9.64
CA VAL A 17 -1.59 6.50 9.93
C VAL A 17 -1.88 7.75 9.11
N PRO A 18 -1.40 8.94 9.51
CA PRO A 18 -1.59 10.16 8.74
C PRO A 18 -1.04 10.05 7.32
N LEU A 19 -1.80 10.58 6.35
CA LEU A 19 -1.40 10.61 4.96
C LEU A 19 -0.44 11.77 4.68
N ILE A 20 0.38 11.63 3.65
CA ILE A 20 1.28 12.67 3.15
C ILE A 20 0.80 13.14 1.79
N ALA A 21 0.64 14.45 1.59
CA ALA A 21 0.30 15.06 0.32
C ALA A 21 1.43 15.94 -0.20
N LYS A 22 1.94 15.61 -1.39
CA LYS A 22 2.99 16.39 -2.10
C LYS A 22 2.61 16.57 -3.57
N PRO A 23 1.58 17.35 -3.90
CA PRO A 23 1.15 17.55 -5.28
C PRO A 23 2.16 18.41 -6.09
N ASN A 24 2.11 18.25 -7.41
CA ASN A 24 2.68 19.22 -8.34
C ASN A 24 1.82 20.49 -8.35
N ALA A 25 2.42 21.61 -8.75
CA ALA A 25 1.70 22.88 -8.97
C ALA A 25 0.90 22.85 -10.29
N GLY A 26 0.02 21.87 -10.42
CA GLY A 26 -0.77 21.63 -11.62
C GLY A 26 -0.13 20.62 -12.59
N ILE A 27 -0.70 20.53 -13.79
CA ILE A 27 -0.15 19.75 -14.90
C ILE A 27 0.75 20.69 -15.72
N PRO A 28 1.98 20.29 -16.08
CA PRO A 28 2.86 21.14 -16.87
C PRO A 28 2.32 21.30 -18.30
N GLU A 29 2.39 22.53 -18.78
CA GLU A 29 2.21 22.86 -20.21
C GLU A 29 3.59 23.06 -20.86
N MET A 30 3.74 22.59 -22.09
CA MET A 30 4.99 22.78 -22.83
C MET A 30 4.93 24.12 -23.57
N VAL A 31 5.74 25.10 -23.12
CA VAL A 31 5.89 26.41 -23.76
C VAL A 31 7.34 26.55 -24.16
N ASP A 32 7.60 26.73 -25.44
CA ASP A 32 8.97 26.88 -26.03
C ASP A 32 9.94 25.76 -25.57
N GLY A 33 9.44 24.51 -25.48
CA GLY A 33 10.21 23.32 -25.07
C GLY A 33 10.52 23.24 -23.58
N LYS A 34 9.91 24.09 -22.74
CA LYS A 34 10.02 24.06 -21.28
C LYS A 34 8.69 23.74 -20.63
N ALA A 35 8.74 22.98 -19.54
CA ALA A 35 7.57 22.72 -18.72
C ALA A 35 7.24 23.96 -17.87
N VAL A 36 6.03 24.50 -18.05
CA VAL A 36 5.50 25.63 -17.29
C VAL A 36 4.34 25.16 -16.45
N TYR A 37 4.33 25.52 -15.19
CA TYR A 37 3.27 25.23 -14.23
C TYR A 37 2.46 26.49 -13.97
N THR A 38 1.14 26.41 -14.12
CA THR A 38 0.24 27.57 -14.08
C THR A 38 -0.61 27.67 -12.81
N CYS A 39 -0.56 26.66 -11.93
CA CYS A 39 -1.29 26.68 -10.67
C CYS A 39 -0.75 27.78 -9.75
N THR A 40 -1.60 28.68 -9.31
CA THR A 40 -1.23 29.75 -8.38
C THR A 40 -1.05 29.22 -6.95
N PRO A 41 -0.33 29.96 -6.07
CA PRO A 41 -0.21 29.60 -4.66
C PRO A 41 -1.57 29.43 -3.95
N GLU A 42 -2.54 30.27 -4.28
CA GLU A 42 -3.91 30.22 -3.72
C GLU A 42 -4.65 28.96 -4.17
N GLU A 43 -4.62 28.66 -5.46
CA GLU A 43 -5.19 27.42 -6.00
C GLU A 43 -4.50 26.17 -5.46
N PHE A 44 -3.17 26.25 -5.26
CA PHE A 44 -2.40 25.14 -4.68
C PHE A 44 -2.83 24.82 -3.25
N ALA A 45 -3.13 25.83 -2.46
CA ALA A 45 -3.53 25.69 -1.07
C ALA A 45 -5.05 25.50 -0.87
N ALA A 46 -5.87 25.72 -1.90
CA ALA A 46 -7.33 25.71 -1.80
C ALA A 46 -7.92 24.38 -1.31
N LEU A 47 -7.28 23.25 -1.63
CA LEU A 47 -7.75 21.90 -1.26
C LEU A 47 -7.24 21.39 0.11
N VAL A 48 -6.54 22.23 0.87
CA VAL A 48 -6.06 21.83 2.20
C VAL A 48 -7.19 21.41 3.15
N PRO A 49 -8.35 22.07 3.22
CA PRO A 49 -9.42 21.65 4.09
C PRO A 49 -9.93 20.24 3.78
N GLU A 50 -10.10 19.92 2.50
CA GLU A 50 -10.56 18.60 2.03
C GLU A 50 -9.50 17.53 2.29
N MET A 51 -8.24 17.83 2.01
CA MET A 51 -7.12 16.93 2.31
C MET A 51 -7.00 16.67 3.83
N ALA A 52 -7.15 17.70 4.66
CA ALA A 52 -7.14 17.57 6.11
C ALA A 52 -8.32 16.69 6.61
N ALA A 53 -9.50 16.85 6.01
CA ALA A 53 -10.65 16.02 6.30
C ALA A 53 -10.43 14.54 5.89
N ALA A 54 -9.65 14.29 4.84
CA ALA A 54 -9.23 12.95 4.42
C ALA A 54 -8.10 12.36 5.27
N GLY A 55 -7.57 13.07 6.26
CA GLY A 55 -6.54 12.56 7.17
C GLY A 55 -5.10 12.87 6.75
N VAL A 56 -4.89 13.84 5.87
CA VAL A 56 -3.55 14.31 5.53
C VAL A 56 -2.97 15.09 6.71
N GLY A 57 -1.86 14.59 7.24
CA GLY A 57 -1.15 15.20 8.35
C GLY A 57 0.17 15.88 7.96
N VAL A 58 0.70 15.54 6.78
CA VAL A 58 1.95 16.10 6.27
C VAL A 58 1.75 16.66 4.86
N TYR A 59 2.17 17.88 4.67
CA TYR A 59 1.96 18.61 3.43
C TYR A 59 3.28 19.10 2.82
N GLY A 60 3.35 19.11 1.51
CA GLY A 60 4.49 19.65 0.78
C GLY A 60 4.16 19.97 -0.66
N GLY A 61 5.18 20.22 -1.44
CA GLY A 61 5.08 20.45 -2.88
C GLY A 61 6.04 19.56 -3.65
N CYS A 62 5.84 19.48 -4.96
CA CYS A 62 6.70 18.76 -5.88
C CYS A 62 7.01 19.68 -7.09
N CYS A 63 6.97 19.17 -8.32
CA CYS A 63 7.31 19.93 -9.53
C CYS A 63 6.45 21.20 -9.68
N GLY A 64 7.08 22.29 -10.06
CA GLY A 64 6.45 23.60 -10.22
C GLY A 64 6.12 24.34 -8.92
N SER A 65 6.33 23.72 -7.75
CA SER A 65 6.11 24.42 -6.48
C SER A 65 7.24 25.36 -6.16
N GLU A 66 6.90 26.59 -5.84
CA GLU A 66 7.80 27.69 -5.46
C GLU A 66 7.60 28.05 -3.98
N PRO A 67 8.49 28.88 -3.37
CA PRO A 67 8.34 29.31 -1.98
C PRO A 67 6.98 29.94 -1.66
N ALA A 68 6.37 30.67 -2.62
CA ALA A 68 5.05 31.25 -2.46
C ALA A 68 3.95 30.20 -2.29
N HIS A 69 4.01 29.09 -3.03
CA HIS A 69 3.10 27.97 -2.90
C HIS A 69 3.19 27.33 -1.52
N ILE A 70 4.42 27.12 -1.03
CA ILE A 70 4.66 26.54 0.31
C ILE A 70 4.19 27.50 1.41
N ALA A 71 4.36 28.80 1.24
CA ALA A 71 3.88 29.81 2.19
C ALA A 71 2.34 29.80 2.28
N ALA A 72 1.63 29.79 1.15
CA ALA A 72 0.19 29.69 1.09
C ALA A 72 -0.31 28.37 1.73
N LEU A 73 0.33 27.25 1.39
CA LEU A 73 0.05 25.94 1.95
C LEU A 73 0.19 25.93 3.49
N ALA A 74 1.29 26.48 4.00
CA ALA A 74 1.54 26.54 5.45
C ALA A 74 0.51 27.40 6.21
N GLN A 75 -0.01 28.45 5.57
CA GLN A 75 -1.09 29.26 6.15
C GLN A 75 -2.41 28.49 6.17
N ALA A 76 -2.77 27.82 5.09
CA ALA A 76 -3.99 27.03 5.01
C ALA A 76 -3.98 25.87 6.02
N VAL A 77 -2.85 25.17 6.15
CA VAL A 77 -2.70 24.05 7.11
C VAL A 77 -2.86 24.52 8.56
N LYS A 78 -2.37 25.72 8.92
CA LYS A 78 -2.59 26.29 10.29
C LYS A 78 -4.05 26.56 10.61
N GLN A 79 -4.89 26.75 9.60
CA GLN A 79 -6.32 27.02 9.76
C GLN A 79 -7.19 25.77 9.62
N ALA A 80 -6.63 24.70 9.06
CA ALA A 80 -7.36 23.46 8.82
C ALA A 80 -7.44 22.59 10.10
N GLU A 81 -8.58 21.95 10.28
CA GLU A 81 -8.76 20.91 11.28
C GLU A 81 -8.29 19.56 10.68
N ILE A 82 -7.11 19.10 11.09
CA ILE A 82 -6.56 17.83 10.63
C ILE A 82 -7.27 16.69 11.37
N LYS A 83 -8.00 15.88 10.63
CA LYS A 83 -8.64 14.66 11.14
C LYS A 83 -7.68 13.47 11.04
N LYS A 84 -7.83 12.52 11.96
CA LYS A 84 -7.20 11.22 11.77
C LYS A 84 -7.90 10.51 10.61
N PRO A 85 -7.16 9.75 9.76
CA PRO A 85 -7.81 8.89 8.78
C PRO A 85 -8.83 8.00 9.48
N ALA A 86 -10.01 7.91 8.90
CA ALA A 86 -11.06 7.03 9.39
C ALA A 86 -11.11 5.79 8.49
N SER A 87 -10.25 4.81 8.77
CA SER A 87 -10.32 3.52 8.09
C SER A 87 -11.72 2.92 8.28
N LYS A 88 -12.33 2.50 7.19
CA LYS A 88 -13.64 1.84 7.21
C LYS A 88 -13.53 0.34 7.52
N HIS A 89 -12.31 -0.19 7.50
CA HIS A 89 -12.01 -1.63 7.56
C HIS A 89 -11.12 -1.98 8.76
N MET A 90 -11.39 -1.37 9.92
CA MET A 90 -10.57 -1.57 11.13
C MET A 90 -10.61 -2.99 11.67
N ASP A 91 -11.76 -3.66 11.51
CA ASP A 91 -12.02 -4.99 12.05
C ASP A 91 -12.01 -6.09 10.95
N GLU A 92 -11.59 -5.73 9.73
CA GLU A 92 -11.57 -6.64 8.58
C GLU A 92 -10.12 -6.99 8.19
N LEU A 93 -9.93 -8.15 7.58
CA LEU A 93 -8.64 -8.52 7.00
C LEU A 93 -8.46 -7.77 5.67
N VAL A 94 -7.67 -6.73 5.67
CA VAL A 94 -7.37 -5.96 4.47
C VAL A 94 -6.02 -6.40 3.92
N ALA A 95 -6.04 -7.28 2.92
CA ALA A 95 -4.86 -7.68 2.16
C ALA A 95 -4.64 -6.74 0.96
N ALA A 96 -3.45 -6.74 0.39
CA ALA A 96 -3.15 -5.98 -0.81
C ALA A 96 -2.09 -6.67 -1.66
N THR A 97 -2.23 -6.55 -2.98
CA THR A 97 -1.15 -6.80 -3.94
C THR A 97 -0.54 -5.44 -4.36
N GLU A 98 0.42 -5.46 -5.27
CA GLU A 98 0.94 -4.22 -5.89
C GLU A 98 -0.17 -3.37 -6.56
N ARG A 99 -1.26 -3.99 -7.00
CA ARG A 99 -2.27 -3.36 -7.85
C ARG A 99 -3.61 -3.13 -7.17
N GLU A 100 -4.01 -4.02 -6.28
CA GLU A 100 -5.38 -4.05 -5.72
C GLU A 100 -5.39 -4.25 -4.21
N VAL A 101 -6.48 -3.81 -3.59
CA VAL A 101 -6.77 -3.99 -2.16
C VAL A 101 -7.97 -4.90 -2.03
N PHE A 102 -7.88 -5.88 -1.14
CA PHE A 102 -8.88 -6.90 -0.89
C PHE A 102 -9.37 -6.81 0.55
N VAL A 103 -10.68 -6.74 0.73
CA VAL A 103 -11.30 -6.84 2.05
C VAL A 103 -11.82 -8.26 2.19
N LEU A 104 -11.21 -9.02 3.09
CA LEU A 104 -11.45 -10.44 3.27
C LEU A 104 -12.26 -10.69 4.54
N PRO A 105 -13.15 -11.70 4.56
CA PRO A 105 -13.81 -12.14 5.78
C PRO A 105 -12.77 -12.71 6.76
N ALA A 106 -13.05 -12.59 8.06
CA ALA A 106 -12.13 -13.06 9.09
C ALA A 106 -11.89 -14.58 9.05
N ASP A 107 -12.81 -15.33 8.46
CA ASP A 107 -12.76 -16.77 8.29
C ASP A 107 -12.39 -17.22 6.88
N VAL A 108 -11.77 -16.32 6.08
CA VAL A 108 -11.35 -16.65 4.71
C VAL A 108 -10.53 -17.93 4.65
N ASP A 109 -10.85 -18.82 3.74
CA ASP A 109 -10.03 -19.99 3.46
C ASP A 109 -8.80 -19.59 2.65
N CYS A 110 -7.63 -20.09 3.05
CA CYS A 110 -6.38 -19.83 2.33
C CYS A 110 -6.15 -20.84 1.18
N GLY A 111 -7.05 -21.82 0.99
CA GLY A 111 -7.00 -22.77 -0.12
C GLY A 111 -5.80 -23.71 -0.07
N ASP A 112 -5.47 -24.28 -1.23
CA ASP A 112 -4.33 -25.16 -1.40
C ASP A 112 -3.00 -24.38 -1.33
N VAL A 113 -1.97 -25.02 -0.77
CA VAL A 113 -0.65 -24.40 -0.55
C VAL A 113 0.32 -24.91 -1.61
N PHE A 114 0.82 -24.02 -2.42
CA PHE A 114 1.80 -24.29 -3.47
C PHE A 114 3.23 -24.09 -2.95
N PRO A 115 4.20 -24.92 -3.33
CA PRO A 115 5.61 -24.70 -3.02
C PRO A 115 6.16 -23.50 -3.82
N CYS A 116 7.17 -22.83 -3.28
CA CYS A 116 7.87 -21.74 -3.96
C CYS A 116 9.12 -22.26 -4.69
N ASP A 117 8.96 -23.28 -5.50
CA ASP A 117 10.02 -23.91 -6.30
C ASP A 117 10.16 -23.27 -7.71
N GLU A 118 10.85 -23.97 -8.61
CA GLU A 118 11.07 -23.52 -9.99
C GLU A 118 9.75 -23.33 -10.77
N ASP A 119 8.69 -24.01 -10.37
CA ASP A 119 7.36 -24.00 -11.02
C ASP A 119 6.40 -23.01 -10.37
N VAL A 120 6.86 -22.10 -9.50
CA VAL A 120 6.01 -21.11 -8.79
C VAL A 120 5.15 -20.25 -9.74
N MET A 121 5.63 -19.98 -10.95
CA MET A 121 4.84 -19.24 -11.94
C MET A 121 3.63 -20.03 -12.42
N ASP A 122 3.79 -21.34 -12.65
CA ASP A 122 2.68 -22.22 -13.03
C ASP A 122 1.65 -22.31 -11.89
N ALA A 123 2.11 -22.34 -10.63
CA ALA A 123 1.26 -22.31 -9.46
C ALA A 123 0.46 -20.99 -9.33
N ILE A 124 1.07 -19.86 -9.66
CA ILE A 124 0.39 -18.55 -9.70
C ILE A 124 -0.70 -18.54 -10.79
N GLU A 125 -0.40 -19.04 -11.99
CA GLU A 125 -1.36 -19.12 -13.09
C GLU A 125 -2.53 -20.08 -12.76
N GLU A 126 -2.24 -21.26 -12.18
CA GLU A 126 -3.28 -22.20 -11.73
C GLU A 126 -4.17 -21.59 -10.65
N ALA A 127 -3.58 -20.88 -9.69
CA ALA A 127 -4.34 -20.20 -8.65
C ALA A 127 -5.22 -19.06 -9.20
N GLU A 128 -4.81 -18.37 -10.26
CA GLU A 128 -5.65 -17.35 -10.90
C GLU A 128 -6.94 -17.92 -11.47
N ASP A 129 -6.87 -19.11 -12.06
CA ASP A 129 -8.01 -19.81 -12.65
C ASP A 129 -8.85 -20.57 -11.62
N SER A 130 -8.36 -20.75 -10.40
CA SER A 130 -9.06 -21.44 -9.32
C SER A 130 -10.21 -20.61 -8.72
N GLU A 131 -11.14 -21.26 -8.01
CA GLU A 131 -12.19 -20.59 -7.22
C GLU A 131 -11.68 -20.06 -5.86
N ASP A 132 -10.42 -20.34 -5.50
CA ASP A 132 -9.83 -19.91 -4.24
C ASP A 132 -9.73 -18.39 -4.15
N ALA A 133 -10.13 -17.85 -3.01
CA ALA A 133 -10.09 -16.40 -2.76
C ALA A 133 -8.68 -15.88 -2.47
N VAL A 134 -7.73 -16.76 -2.16
CA VAL A 134 -6.38 -16.46 -1.70
C VAL A 134 -5.40 -17.41 -2.40
N LEU A 135 -4.27 -16.89 -2.84
CA LEU A 135 -3.13 -17.68 -3.27
C LEU A 135 -2.23 -17.97 -2.06
N SER A 136 -1.97 -19.23 -1.78
CA SER A 136 -1.11 -19.65 -0.67
C SER A 136 0.21 -20.21 -1.17
N ILE A 137 1.32 -19.58 -0.77
CA ILE A 137 2.68 -19.98 -1.15
C ILE A 137 3.46 -20.36 0.09
N ARG A 138 4.12 -21.53 0.04
CA ARG A 138 5.02 -22.02 1.09
C ARG A 138 6.47 -21.75 0.71
N ILE A 139 7.20 -21.14 1.64
CA ILE A 139 8.63 -20.86 1.54
C ILE A 139 9.34 -21.60 2.67
N GLU A 140 10.19 -22.57 2.33
CA GLU A 140 10.89 -23.43 3.28
C GLU A 140 12.41 -23.15 3.32
N GLU A 141 12.99 -22.75 2.17
CA GLU A 141 14.43 -22.53 2.03
C GLU A 141 14.77 -21.15 1.45
N ALA A 142 16.00 -20.70 1.69
CA ALA A 142 16.40 -19.33 1.33
C ALA A 142 16.60 -19.14 -0.20
N ASP A 143 16.90 -20.19 -0.92
CA ASP A 143 17.03 -20.15 -2.38
C ASP A 143 15.67 -19.98 -3.09
N GLU A 144 14.58 -20.42 -2.49
CA GLU A 144 13.21 -20.19 -2.98
C GLU A 144 12.84 -18.70 -3.02
N LEU A 145 13.53 -17.85 -2.24
CA LEU A 145 13.29 -16.40 -2.27
C LEU A 145 13.60 -15.75 -3.62
N GLU A 146 14.49 -16.34 -4.43
CA GLU A 146 14.77 -15.85 -5.78
C GLU A 146 13.56 -16.09 -6.68
N ASN A 147 12.99 -17.31 -6.65
CA ASN A 147 11.76 -17.66 -7.36
C ASN A 147 10.59 -16.78 -6.94
N PHE A 148 10.43 -16.57 -5.62
CA PHE A 148 9.40 -15.68 -5.08
C PHE A 148 9.57 -14.24 -5.58
N ALA A 149 10.81 -13.71 -5.59
CA ALA A 149 11.10 -12.35 -6.04
C ALA A 149 10.74 -12.14 -7.52
N GLU A 150 10.94 -13.16 -8.36
CA GLU A 150 10.58 -13.10 -9.77
C GLU A 150 9.07 -13.26 -9.99
N GLY A 151 8.42 -14.18 -9.25
CA GLY A 151 7.01 -14.52 -9.42
C GLY A 151 6.03 -13.49 -8.80
N GLN A 152 6.43 -12.78 -7.74
CA GLN A 152 5.50 -11.93 -6.97
C GLN A 152 4.74 -10.88 -7.79
N TYR A 153 5.33 -10.39 -8.89
CA TYR A 153 4.71 -9.36 -9.75
C TYR A 153 3.54 -9.88 -10.58
N ALA A 154 3.42 -11.20 -10.72
CA ALA A 154 2.30 -11.86 -11.38
C ALA A 154 1.12 -12.08 -10.42
N ILE A 155 1.33 -11.99 -9.11
CA ILE A 155 0.28 -12.25 -8.10
C ILE A 155 -0.82 -11.19 -8.19
N VAL A 156 -2.02 -11.62 -8.53
CA VAL A 156 -3.22 -10.77 -8.62
C VAL A 156 -4.23 -11.04 -7.52
N LYS A 157 -4.15 -12.19 -6.83
CA LYS A 157 -4.98 -12.54 -5.66
C LYS A 157 -4.32 -12.14 -4.36
N PRO A 158 -5.07 -12.03 -3.23
CA PRO A 158 -4.48 -11.91 -1.90
C PRO A 158 -3.49 -13.04 -1.65
N LEU A 159 -2.30 -12.71 -1.15
CA LEU A 159 -1.26 -13.68 -0.85
C LEU A 159 -1.33 -14.14 0.60
N CYS A 160 -1.26 -15.45 0.83
CA CYS A 160 -1.00 -16.06 2.12
C CYS A 160 0.36 -16.75 2.10
N LEU A 161 1.24 -16.39 3.03
CA LEU A 161 2.55 -16.99 3.18
C LEU A 161 2.52 -18.10 4.24
N HIS A 162 3.09 -19.25 3.89
CA HIS A 162 3.40 -20.35 4.80
C HIS A 162 4.91 -20.43 4.99
N CYS A 163 5.39 -20.25 6.20
CA CYS A 163 6.82 -20.29 6.52
C CYS A 163 6.98 -20.63 8.00
N GLU A 164 7.92 -21.53 8.31
CA GLU A 164 8.21 -21.99 9.68
C GLU A 164 9.43 -21.28 10.29
N ASP A 165 10.10 -20.41 9.52
CA ASP A 165 11.25 -19.61 9.95
C ASP A 165 10.92 -18.12 9.88
N ALA A 166 10.98 -17.43 11.02
CA ALA A 166 10.63 -16.01 11.11
C ALA A 166 11.59 -15.09 10.32
N ALA A 167 12.87 -15.47 10.22
CA ALA A 167 13.85 -14.67 9.47
C ALA A 167 13.66 -14.83 7.95
N LEU A 168 13.27 -16.03 7.51
CA LEU A 168 12.94 -16.31 6.12
C LEU A 168 11.63 -15.61 5.75
N LEU A 169 10.61 -15.67 6.61
CA LEU A 169 9.36 -14.94 6.43
C LEU A 169 9.59 -13.42 6.33
N GLU A 170 10.49 -12.87 7.16
CA GLU A 170 10.83 -11.44 7.06
C GLU A 170 11.45 -11.10 5.70
N GLN A 171 12.29 -11.97 5.15
CA GLN A 171 12.89 -11.75 3.83
C GLN A 171 11.83 -11.78 2.72
N ALA A 172 10.90 -12.73 2.77
CA ALA A 172 9.78 -12.80 1.83
C ALA A 172 8.91 -11.53 1.91
N LEU A 173 8.58 -11.07 3.13
CA LEU A 173 7.81 -9.84 3.34
C LEU A 173 8.52 -8.57 2.87
N ARG A 174 9.86 -8.56 2.84
CA ARG A 174 10.63 -7.45 2.26
C ARG A 174 10.55 -7.40 0.74
N LEU A 175 10.44 -8.55 0.12
CA LEU A 175 10.33 -8.66 -1.34
C LEU A 175 8.92 -8.33 -1.80
N TYR A 176 7.90 -8.80 -1.06
CA TYR A 176 6.50 -8.65 -1.45
C TYR A 176 6.01 -7.21 -1.42
N GLN A 177 5.52 -6.73 -2.57
CA GLN A 177 4.99 -5.38 -2.71
C GLN A 177 3.48 -5.32 -2.43
N GLY A 178 3.09 -5.86 -1.29
CA GLY A 178 1.70 -5.92 -0.89
C GLY A 178 1.55 -6.07 0.62
N ARG A 179 0.39 -6.53 1.04
CA ARG A 179 0.07 -6.88 2.41
C ARG A 179 -0.44 -8.31 2.45
N ALA A 180 0.37 -9.21 2.96
CA ALA A 180 0.10 -10.65 2.97
C ALA A 180 -0.63 -11.11 4.23
N LEU A 181 -1.31 -12.26 4.10
CA LEU A 181 -1.73 -13.10 5.20
C LEU A 181 -0.58 -14.06 5.58
N TYR A 182 -0.67 -14.60 6.77
CA TYR A 182 0.20 -15.65 7.25
C TYR A 182 -0.60 -16.77 7.88
N THR A 183 -0.25 -18.00 7.54
CA THR A 183 -0.66 -19.21 8.25
C THR A 183 0.57 -20.07 8.49
N GLY A 184 0.71 -20.62 9.69
CA GLY A 184 1.86 -21.45 10.07
C GLY A 184 1.96 -21.62 11.57
N SER A 185 3.09 -22.15 12.03
CA SER A 185 3.30 -22.53 13.43
C SER A 185 4.09 -21.51 14.25
N LEU A 186 4.54 -20.39 13.65
CA LEU A 186 5.29 -19.36 14.38
C LEU A 186 4.45 -18.76 15.52
N SER A 187 5.10 -18.53 16.64
CA SER A 187 4.47 -17.98 17.84
C SER A 187 4.07 -16.51 17.65
N LYS A 188 3.14 -16.04 18.48
CA LYS A 188 2.75 -14.62 18.47
C LYS A 188 3.91 -13.67 18.71
N ASP A 189 4.88 -14.06 19.55
CA ASP A 189 6.04 -13.23 19.86
C ASP A 189 6.98 -13.08 18.65
N GLU A 190 7.09 -14.12 17.81
CA GLU A 190 7.85 -14.07 16.55
C GLU A 190 7.12 -13.26 15.47
N LEU A 191 5.81 -13.35 15.42
CA LEU A 191 4.99 -12.68 14.40
C LEU A 191 4.74 -11.20 14.70
N GLN A 192 4.66 -10.80 15.98
CA GLN A 192 4.33 -9.42 16.35
C GLN A 192 5.22 -8.36 15.70
N PRO A 193 6.57 -8.50 15.67
CA PRO A 193 7.44 -7.54 14.99
C PRO A 193 7.16 -7.45 13.48
N LEU A 194 6.80 -8.57 12.85
CA LEU A 194 6.46 -8.63 11.42
C LEU A 194 5.11 -7.97 11.13
N CYS A 195 4.12 -8.17 12.00
CA CYS A 195 2.85 -7.48 11.92
C CYS A 195 3.00 -5.96 12.04
N GLU A 196 3.81 -5.50 13.00
CA GLU A 196 4.04 -4.07 13.21
C GLU A 196 4.82 -3.43 12.05
N LYS A 197 5.78 -4.14 11.47
CA LYS A 197 6.68 -3.61 10.45
C LYS A 197 6.13 -3.72 9.03
N TYR A 198 5.50 -4.82 8.70
CA TYR A 198 5.02 -5.13 7.35
C TYR A 198 3.50 -5.15 7.22
N GLY A 199 2.79 -5.01 8.33
CA GLY A 199 1.33 -5.11 8.35
C GLY A 199 0.82 -6.54 8.10
N LEU A 200 1.64 -7.56 8.39
CA LEU A 200 1.28 -8.96 8.21
C LEU A 200 -0.04 -9.28 8.92
N LEU A 201 -0.93 -9.98 8.23
CA LEU A 201 -2.22 -10.41 8.74
C LEU A 201 -2.09 -11.85 9.22
N VAL A 202 -2.19 -12.06 10.53
CA VAL A 202 -2.12 -13.40 11.12
C VAL A 202 -3.52 -13.96 11.26
N ARG A 203 -3.68 -15.19 10.82
CA ARG A 203 -4.92 -15.94 10.90
C ARG A 203 -4.87 -17.05 11.97
#